data_79e8888e3cd8690473e27a980746034d
#
_entry.id   79e8888e3cd8690473e27a980746034d
#
_cell.length_a   1.000
_cell.length_b   1.000
_cell.length_c   1.000
_cell.angle_alpha   90.00
_cell.angle_beta   90.00
_cell.angle_gamma   90.00
#
_symmetry.space_group_name_H-M   'P 1'
#
loop_
_entity.id
_entity.type
_entity.pdbx_description
1 polymer ?
#
loop_
_entity_poly.entity_id
_entity_poly.type
_entity_poly.pdbx_seq_one_letter_code
_entity_poly.pdbx_strand_id
1 'polypeptide(L)'
;MACRWPYPQLEKPETMNDPASVEQADVFAFLEDPHTHGLSEPVVRVDTHGAAVFLAGPDVYKVKRAVRFPYMDFSTLEKRHTACEAEISANLANAPDLYVGVVPITRDAAGLHIGGSDTVVEWAVHLRRFDETASLDRLADKAALGAELVGKMARAIFMAHQRALVRDGVAATHELRRLL
;
A
#
# COMPACT_ATOMS: atom_id res chain seq x y z
N MET A 1 6.38 10.83 23.96
CA MET A 1 7.49 9.88 23.74
C MET A 1 7.10 9.03 22.55
N ALA A 2 7.65 9.27 21.37
CA ALA A 2 7.38 8.47 20.20
C ALA A 2 8.02 7.09 20.38
N CYS A 3 7.22 6.05 20.31
CA CYS A 3 7.70 4.67 20.32
C CYS A 3 8.50 4.45 19.05
N ARG A 4 9.82 4.58 19.16
CA ARG A 4 10.77 4.32 18.09
C ARG A 4 10.95 2.81 18.02
N TRP A 5 10.24 2.18 17.10
CA TRP A 5 10.39 0.75 16.82
C TRP A 5 11.84 0.47 16.40
N PRO A 6 12.55 -0.47 17.05
CA PRO A 6 13.95 -0.72 16.79
C PRO A 6 14.12 -1.65 15.59
N TYR A 7 13.85 -1.14 14.37
CA TYR A 7 14.40 -1.79 13.20
C TYR A 7 15.86 -1.34 13.04
N PRO A 8 16.82 -2.27 12.86
CA PRO A 8 18.14 -1.89 12.41
C PRO A 8 17.98 -1.04 11.15
N GLN A 9 18.77 0.03 11.06
CA GLN A 9 18.82 0.88 9.86
C GLN A 9 19.19 -0.04 8.70
N LEU A 10 18.17 -0.55 7.99
CA LEU A 10 18.40 -1.22 6.72
C LEU A 10 19.10 -0.21 5.85
N GLU A 11 20.28 -0.56 5.36
CA GLU A 11 21.06 0.26 4.44
C GLU A 11 20.10 0.79 3.39
N LYS A 12 20.16 2.11 3.15
CA LYS A 12 19.35 2.73 2.11
C LYS A 12 19.63 1.94 0.84
N PRO A 13 18.59 1.44 0.14
CA PRO A 13 18.82 0.79 -1.15
C PRO A 13 19.66 1.75 -1.98
N GLU A 14 20.70 1.24 -2.63
CA GLU A 14 21.41 2.01 -3.63
C GLU A 14 20.36 2.59 -4.55
N THR A 15 20.27 3.92 -4.58
CA THR A 15 19.44 4.64 -5.55
C THR A 15 20.11 4.44 -6.89
N MET A 16 19.82 3.30 -7.49
CA MET A 16 20.19 3.08 -8.88
C MET A 16 19.47 4.16 -9.68
N ASN A 17 20.22 4.86 -10.54
CA ASN A 17 19.70 5.65 -11.65
C ASN A 17 19.06 4.68 -12.67
N ASP A 18 18.05 3.93 -12.22
CA ASP A 18 17.25 3.07 -13.07
C ASP A 18 16.20 3.95 -13.76
N PRO A 19 16.03 3.87 -15.09
CA PRO A 19 14.96 4.55 -15.81
C PRO A 19 13.58 4.41 -15.12
N ALA A 20 13.28 3.25 -14.55
CA ALA A 20 12.05 3.00 -13.79
C ALA A 20 11.89 3.90 -12.55
N SER A 21 12.98 4.31 -11.90
CA SER A 21 12.94 5.23 -10.76
C SER A 21 12.66 6.66 -11.17
N VAL A 22 13.11 7.07 -12.37
CA VAL A 22 12.85 8.40 -12.93
C VAL A 22 11.39 8.53 -13.36
N GLU A 23 10.85 7.51 -14.04
CA GLU A 23 9.44 7.48 -14.43
C GLU A 23 8.52 7.50 -13.20
N GLN A 24 8.90 6.81 -12.12
CA GLN A 24 8.13 6.78 -10.88
C GLN A 24 8.13 8.15 -10.16
N ALA A 25 9.19 8.94 -10.29
CA ALA A 25 9.25 10.28 -9.71
C ALA A 25 8.19 11.22 -10.32
N ASP A 26 7.96 11.14 -11.64
CA ASP A 26 6.91 11.90 -12.33
C ASP A 26 5.51 11.50 -11.81
N VAL A 27 5.28 10.19 -11.65
CA VAL A 27 4.00 9.66 -11.13
C VAL A 27 3.78 10.13 -9.69
N PHE A 28 4.82 10.16 -8.87
CA PHE A 28 4.71 10.64 -7.49
C PHE A 28 4.39 12.14 -7.44
N ALA A 29 5.08 12.96 -8.25
CA ALA A 29 4.79 14.39 -8.35
C ALA A 29 3.33 14.64 -8.82
N PHE A 30 2.85 13.87 -9.80
CA PHE A 30 1.48 13.91 -10.28
C PHE A 30 0.45 13.55 -9.18
N LEU A 31 0.72 12.51 -8.38
CA LEU A 31 -0.17 12.09 -7.30
C LEU A 31 -0.09 13.00 -6.06
N GLU A 32 1.00 13.77 -5.89
CA GLU A 32 1.14 14.79 -4.84
C GLU A 32 0.44 16.11 -5.17
N ASP A 33 0.16 16.37 -6.46
CA ASP A 33 -0.52 17.58 -6.87
C ASP A 33 -2.01 17.52 -6.49
N PRO A 34 -2.53 18.39 -5.61
CA PRO A 34 -3.94 18.43 -5.26
C PRO A 34 -4.85 18.64 -6.46
N HIS A 35 -4.40 19.33 -7.52
CA HIS A 35 -5.18 19.56 -8.72
C HIS A 35 -5.51 18.25 -9.47
N THR A 36 -4.64 17.26 -9.40
CA THR A 36 -4.87 15.92 -9.96
C THR A 36 -6.15 15.28 -9.40
N HIS A 37 -6.50 15.62 -8.17
CA HIS A 37 -7.64 15.07 -7.44
C HIS A 37 -8.82 16.05 -7.33
N GLY A 38 -8.71 17.22 -7.95
CA GLY A 38 -9.71 18.29 -7.82
C GLY A 38 -9.80 18.89 -6.41
N LEU A 39 -8.70 18.85 -5.65
CA LEU A 39 -8.65 19.32 -4.28
C LEU A 39 -8.01 20.71 -4.18
N SER A 40 -8.42 21.48 -3.15
CA SER A 40 -7.76 22.70 -2.71
C SER A 40 -6.74 22.44 -1.58
N GLU A 41 -6.93 21.37 -0.83
CA GLU A 41 -6.07 20.98 0.28
C GLU A 41 -4.89 20.14 -0.20
N PRO A 42 -3.72 20.25 0.44
CA PRO A 42 -2.55 19.47 0.07
C PRO A 42 -2.79 17.96 0.21
N VAL A 43 -2.23 17.21 -0.72
CA VAL A 43 -2.10 15.75 -0.60
C VAL A 43 -0.99 15.43 0.40
N VAL A 44 -1.26 14.51 1.33
CA VAL A 44 -0.25 14.06 2.29
C VAL A 44 0.38 12.78 1.77
N ARG A 45 1.71 12.80 1.58
CA ARG A 45 2.47 11.61 1.20
C ARG A 45 3.09 10.94 2.42
N VAL A 46 2.95 9.62 2.49
CA VAL A 46 3.59 8.77 3.50
C VAL A 46 4.43 7.71 2.80
N ASP A 47 5.75 7.76 3.00
CA ASP A 47 6.68 6.80 2.41
C ASP A 47 6.97 5.65 3.38
N THR A 48 6.92 4.43 2.83
CA THR A 48 7.41 3.21 3.47
C THR A 48 8.56 2.62 2.66
N HIS A 49 9.20 1.55 3.15
CA HIS A 49 10.27 0.87 2.39
C HIS A 49 9.79 0.30 1.04
N GLY A 50 8.54 -0.14 0.93
CA GLY A 50 8.01 -0.77 -0.28
C GLY A 50 6.88 -0.01 -0.98
N ALA A 51 6.40 1.11 -0.46
CA ALA A 51 5.31 1.88 -1.07
C ALA A 51 5.38 3.37 -0.75
N ALA A 52 4.84 4.17 -1.65
CA ALA A 52 4.44 5.56 -1.42
C ALA A 52 2.90 5.60 -1.34
N VAL A 53 2.36 6.25 -0.32
CA VAL A 53 0.92 6.36 -0.06
C VAL A 53 0.52 7.83 -0.12
N PHE A 54 -0.45 8.16 -0.95
CA PHE A 54 -0.93 9.52 -1.18
C PHE A 54 -2.35 9.66 -0.62
N LEU A 55 -2.51 10.48 0.43
CA LEU A 55 -3.79 10.74 1.08
C LEU A 55 -4.42 11.98 0.41
N ALA A 56 -5.31 11.75 -0.54
CA ALA A 56 -5.92 12.76 -1.39
C ALA A 56 -7.42 12.93 -1.04
N GLY A 57 -7.70 13.79 -0.04
CA GLY A 57 -9.06 13.99 0.43
C GLY A 57 -9.69 12.68 0.96
N PRO A 58 -10.81 12.21 0.37
CA PRO A 58 -11.48 10.95 0.74
C PRO A 58 -10.79 9.71 0.16
N ASP A 59 -9.88 9.87 -0.80
CA ASP A 59 -9.23 8.80 -1.51
C ASP A 59 -7.78 8.62 -1.08
N VAL A 60 -7.27 7.39 -1.23
CA VAL A 60 -5.88 7.04 -0.96
C VAL A 60 -5.35 6.24 -2.13
N TYR A 61 -4.21 6.65 -2.67
CA TYR A 61 -3.50 5.93 -3.73
C TYR A 61 -2.18 5.40 -3.19
N LYS A 62 -2.04 4.08 -3.17
CA LYS A 62 -0.83 3.39 -2.69
C LYS A 62 -0.08 2.80 -3.86
N VAL A 63 1.08 3.34 -4.18
CA VAL A 63 1.96 2.92 -5.27
C VAL A 63 3.09 2.08 -4.69
N LYS A 64 3.35 0.91 -5.26
CA LYS A 64 4.53 0.11 -4.91
C LYS A 64 5.78 0.82 -5.45
N ARG A 65 6.82 0.97 -4.61
CA ARG A 65 8.08 1.59 -5.04
C ARG A 65 8.88 0.61 -5.91
N ALA A 66 9.57 1.11 -6.93
CA ALA A 66 10.45 0.31 -7.78
C ALA A 66 11.72 -0.09 -7.02
N VAL A 67 11.58 -1.00 -6.05
CA VAL A 67 12.67 -1.48 -5.20
C VAL A 67 12.80 -3.00 -5.27
N ARG A 68 13.99 -3.48 -4.99
CA ARG A 68 14.27 -4.91 -4.87
C ARG A 68 14.99 -5.20 -3.55
N PHE A 69 14.39 -6.05 -2.73
CA PHE A 69 14.95 -6.60 -1.51
C PHE A 69 14.96 -8.13 -1.59
N PRO A 70 15.71 -8.86 -0.77
CA PRO A 70 15.73 -10.33 -0.79
C PRO A 70 14.35 -10.97 -0.64
N TYR A 71 13.43 -10.32 0.05
CA TYR A 71 12.08 -10.79 0.37
C TYR A 71 10.97 -10.10 -0.43
N MET A 72 11.30 -9.11 -1.29
CA MET A 72 10.31 -8.33 -2.03
C MET A 72 10.92 -7.76 -3.31
N ASP A 73 10.30 -8.01 -4.44
CA ASP A 73 10.77 -7.53 -5.72
C ASP A 73 9.66 -6.78 -6.47
N PHE A 74 9.75 -5.46 -6.50
CA PHE A 74 8.86 -4.54 -7.23
C PHE A 74 9.60 -3.80 -8.36
N SER A 75 10.69 -4.36 -8.85
CA SER A 75 11.57 -3.72 -9.82
C SER A 75 10.93 -3.45 -11.19
N THR A 76 9.90 -4.20 -11.59
CA THR A 76 9.23 -4.00 -12.87
C THR A 76 7.76 -3.59 -12.67
N LEU A 77 7.20 -2.88 -13.66
CA LEU A 77 5.80 -2.47 -13.68
C LEU A 77 4.85 -3.66 -13.49
N GLU A 78 5.13 -4.78 -14.17
CA GLU A 78 4.33 -6.01 -14.10
C GLU A 78 4.34 -6.61 -12.67
N LYS A 79 5.51 -6.65 -12.01
CA LYS A 79 5.61 -7.12 -10.63
C LYS A 79 4.83 -6.23 -9.67
N ARG A 80 4.84 -4.91 -9.90
CA ARG A 80 4.06 -3.96 -9.10
C ARG A 80 2.56 -4.15 -9.31
N HIS A 81 2.12 -4.38 -10.56
CA HIS A 81 0.74 -4.73 -10.87
C HIS A 81 0.29 -5.99 -10.13
N THR A 82 1.04 -7.07 -10.29
CA THR A 82 0.77 -8.35 -9.59
C THR A 82 0.70 -8.17 -8.07
N ALA A 83 1.58 -7.36 -7.50
CA ALA A 83 1.57 -7.08 -6.06
C ALA A 83 0.35 -6.25 -5.63
N CYS A 84 -0.14 -5.33 -6.47
CA CYS A 84 -1.37 -4.57 -6.21
C CYS A 84 -2.60 -5.49 -6.24
N GLU A 85 -2.71 -6.37 -7.24
CA GLU A 85 -3.80 -7.34 -7.32
C GLU A 85 -3.79 -8.34 -6.17
N ALA A 86 -2.60 -8.82 -5.77
CA ALA A 86 -2.45 -9.69 -4.60
C ALA A 86 -2.89 -9.00 -3.31
N GLU A 87 -2.60 -7.70 -3.15
CA GLU A 87 -3.05 -6.91 -2.00
C GLU A 87 -4.59 -6.80 -1.97
N ILE A 88 -5.23 -6.52 -3.10
CA ILE A 88 -6.70 -6.50 -3.20
C ILE A 88 -7.28 -7.88 -2.86
N SER A 89 -6.76 -8.94 -3.49
CA SER A 89 -7.23 -10.32 -3.28
C SER A 89 -7.15 -10.76 -1.82
N ALA A 90 -6.11 -10.34 -1.11
CA ALA A 90 -5.89 -10.71 0.29
C ALA A 90 -6.79 -9.92 1.27
N ASN A 91 -7.14 -8.68 0.95
CA ASN A 91 -7.70 -7.75 1.92
C ASN A 91 -9.17 -7.40 1.66
N LEU A 92 -9.64 -7.41 0.42
CA LEU A 92 -10.98 -6.96 0.05
C LEU A 92 -12.08 -7.69 0.84
N ALA A 93 -11.94 -9.00 1.06
CA ALA A 93 -12.91 -9.78 1.81
C ALA A 93 -13.02 -9.40 3.30
N ASN A 94 -11.95 -8.81 3.87
CA ASN A 94 -11.89 -8.41 5.27
C ASN A 94 -12.12 -6.91 5.50
N ALA A 95 -11.94 -6.10 4.44
CA ALA A 95 -12.11 -4.65 4.50
C ALA A 95 -12.76 -4.10 3.20
N PRO A 96 -14.00 -4.57 2.85
CA PRO A 96 -14.65 -4.19 1.59
C PRO A 96 -14.96 -2.69 1.49
N ASP A 97 -15.15 -2.02 2.61
CA ASP A 97 -15.42 -0.58 2.63
C ASP A 97 -14.15 0.27 2.43
N LEU A 98 -12.98 -0.34 2.62
CA LEU A 98 -11.70 0.34 2.49
C LEU A 98 -11.09 0.17 1.09
N TYR A 99 -11.07 -1.04 0.56
CA TYR A 99 -10.43 -1.36 -0.73
C TYR A 99 -11.40 -1.11 -1.89
N VAL A 100 -11.02 -0.21 -2.81
CA VAL A 100 -11.79 0.08 -4.04
C VAL A 100 -11.33 -0.83 -5.18
N GLY A 101 -10.01 -0.92 -5.41
CA GLY A 101 -9.45 -1.76 -6.47
C GLY A 101 -8.04 -1.37 -6.86
N VAL A 102 -7.55 -1.95 -7.95
CA VAL A 102 -6.31 -1.53 -8.61
C VAL A 102 -6.67 -0.55 -9.72
N VAL A 103 -5.96 0.57 -9.79
CA VAL A 103 -6.13 1.59 -10.80
C VAL A 103 -4.83 1.82 -11.56
N PRO A 104 -4.84 1.88 -12.91
CA PRO A 104 -3.68 2.29 -13.68
C PRO A 104 -3.43 3.78 -13.55
N ILE A 105 -2.17 4.19 -13.58
CA ILE A 105 -1.76 5.53 -13.94
C ILE A 105 -1.31 5.46 -15.38
N THR A 106 -1.99 6.21 -16.24
CA THR A 106 -1.75 6.20 -17.69
C THR A 106 -1.13 7.50 -18.17
N ARG A 107 -0.48 7.44 -19.32
CA ARG A 107 0.13 8.60 -19.97
C ARG A 107 -0.32 8.69 -21.42
N ASP A 108 -0.77 9.88 -21.80
CA ASP A 108 -1.04 10.27 -23.20
C ASP A 108 -0.26 11.54 -23.58
N ALA A 109 -0.65 12.18 -24.69
CA ALA A 109 -0.04 13.43 -25.15
C ALA A 109 -0.35 14.64 -24.25
N ALA A 110 -1.41 14.58 -23.45
CA ALA A 110 -1.80 15.64 -22.50
C ALA A 110 -1.11 15.48 -21.13
N GLY A 111 -0.60 14.30 -20.80
CA GLY A 111 0.11 14.05 -19.55
C GLY A 111 -0.29 12.76 -18.84
N LEU A 112 -0.23 12.78 -17.52
CA LEU A 112 -0.61 11.66 -16.66
C LEU A 112 -2.08 11.73 -16.25
N HIS A 113 -2.72 10.56 -16.13
CA HIS A 113 -4.11 10.40 -15.72
C HIS A 113 -4.25 9.26 -14.73
N ILE A 114 -5.18 9.38 -13.78
CA ILE A 114 -5.62 8.26 -12.94
C ILE A 114 -6.71 7.50 -13.70
N GLY A 115 -6.49 6.23 -14.00
CA GLY A 115 -7.40 5.45 -14.84
C GLY A 115 -7.11 5.62 -16.33
N GLY A 116 -8.14 5.34 -17.16
CA GLY A 116 -8.01 5.42 -18.62
C GLY A 116 -7.50 4.13 -19.26
N SER A 117 -7.36 4.15 -20.60
CA SER A 117 -6.94 3.01 -21.42
C SER A 117 -5.67 3.28 -22.22
N ASP A 118 -5.01 4.42 -21.97
CA ASP A 118 -3.77 4.81 -22.61
C ASP A 118 -2.57 3.99 -22.10
N THR A 119 -1.35 4.40 -22.46
CA THR A 119 -0.15 3.69 -22.01
C THR A 119 -0.04 3.71 -20.49
N VAL A 120 -0.13 2.53 -19.87
CA VAL A 120 0.04 2.38 -18.42
C VAL A 120 1.51 2.57 -18.06
N VAL A 121 1.78 3.52 -17.16
CA VAL A 121 3.13 3.82 -16.65
C VAL A 121 3.30 3.40 -15.20
N GLU A 122 2.19 3.26 -14.42
CA GLU A 122 2.24 2.78 -13.05
C GLU A 122 0.89 2.20 -12.60
N TRP A 123 0.90 1.48 -11.47
CA TRP A 123 -0.28 0.91 -10.83
C TRP A 123 -0.39 1.37 -9.39
N ALA A 124 -1.60 1.73 -8.99
CA ALA A 124 -1.91 2.07 -7.60
C ALA A 124 -3.01 1.18 -7.04
N VAL A 125 -2.92 0.83 -5.77
CA VAL A 125 -4.06 0.37 -4.99
C VAL A 125 -4.86 1.60 -4.58
N HIS A 126 -6.11 1.68 -5.02
CA HIS A 126 -7.05 2.72 -4.65
C HIS A 126 -7.82 2.27 -3.41
N LEU A 127 -7.78 3.10 -2.36
CA LEU A 127 -8.49 2.86 -1.11
C LEU A 127 -9.32 4.09 -0.75
N ARG A 128 -10.32 3.91 0.10
CA ARG A 128 -11.00 5.01 0.79
C ARG A 128 -10.20 5.41 2.01
N ARG A 129 -10.12 6.69 2.27
CA ARG A 129 -9.47 7.20 3.46
C ARG A 129 -10.30 6.84 4.70
N PHE A 130 -9.68 6.33 5.73
CA PHE A 130 -10.27 6.12 7.05
C PHE A 130 -9.72 7.14 8.04
N ASP A 131 -10.40 7.30 9.17
CA ASP A 131 -9.93 8.14 10.27
C ASP A 131 -8.72 7.49 10.96
N GLU A 132 -7.53 8.00 10.67
CA GLU A 132 -6.27 7.51 11.23
C GLU A 132 -6.21 7.64 12.77
N THR A 133 -7.01 8.56 13.36
CA THR A 133 -7.06 8.73 14.81
C THR A 133 -7.78 7.58 15.52
N ALA A 134 -8.55 6.80 14.76
CA ALA A 134 -9.27 5.60 15.20
C ALA A 134 -8.48 4.30 14.95
N SER A 135 -7.24 4.37 14.45
CA SER A 135 -6.39 3.19 14.29
C SER A 135 -6.02 2.59 15.66
N LEU A 136 -5.78 1.27 15.67
CA LEU A 136 -5.57 0.53 16.93
C LEU A 136 -4.32 0.96 17.69
N ASP A 137 -3.26 1.35 17.00
CA ASP A 137 -2.04 1.91 17.59
C ASP A 137 -2.33 3.24 18.30
N ARG A 138 -3.10 4.13 17.64
CA ARG A 138 -3.52 5.41 18.25
C ARG A 138 -4.45 5.23 19.44
N LEU A 139 -5.33 4.25 19.39
CA LEU A 139 -6.19 3.90 20.53
C LEU A 139 -5.39 3.27 21.68
N ALA A 140 -4.37 2.46 21.37
CA ALA A 140 -3.46 1.92 22.37
C ALA A 140 -2.66 3.01 23.08
N ASP A 141 -2.07 3.96 22.31
CA ASP A 141 -1.34 5.11 22.87
C ASP A 141 -2.19 5.97 23.82
N LYS A 142 -3.50 6.03 23.54
CA LYS A 142 -4.50 6.74 24.39
C LYS A 142 -5.07 5.87 25.51
N ALA A 143 -4.60 4.63 25.71
CA ALA A 143 -5.17 3.64 26.61
C ALA A 143 -6.70 3.41 26.40
N ALA A 144 -7.18 3.57 25.16
CA ALA A 144 -8.58 3.48 24.78
C ALA A 144 -9.00 2.10 24.23
N LEU A 145 -8.14 1.08 24.34
CA LEU A 145 -8.48 -0.31 23.98
C LEU A 145 -9.29 -0.98 25.10
N GLY A 146 -10.59 -0.65 25.18
CA GLY A 146 -11.49 -1.27 26.14
C GLY A 146 -11.82 -2.73 25.81
N ALA A 147 -12.26 -3.52 26.81
CA ALA A 147 -12.58 -4.94 26.66
C ALA A 147 -13.61 -5.23 25.56
N GLU A 148 -14.58 -4.35 25.35
CA GLU A 148 -15.57 -4.48 24.28
C GLU A 148 -14.92 -4.43 22.89
N LEU A 149 -14.03 -3.47 22.65
CA LEU A 149 -13.32 -3.34 21.38
C LEU A 149 -12.42 -4.55 21.14
N VAL A 150 -11.67 -4.98 22.15
CA VAL A 150 -10.83 -6.19 22.06
C VAL A 150 -11.69 -7.43 21.74
N GLY A 151 -12.87 -7.56 22.35
CA GLY A 151 -13.82 -8.63 22.02
C GLY A 151 -14.35 -8.57 20.57
N LYS A 152 -14.62 -7.36 20.04
CA LYS A 152 -15.00 -7.19 18.63
C LYS A 152 -13.86 -7.59 17.69
N MET A 153 -12.63 -7.18 17.99
CA MET A 153 -11.43 -7.55 17.22
C MET A 153 -11.22 -9.06 17.20
N ALA A 154 -11.29 -9.72 18.35
CA ALA A 154 -11.14 -11.17 18.45
C ALA A 154 -12.19 -11.91 17.60
N ARG A 155 -13.45 -11.48 17.64
CA ARG A 155 -14.50 -12.03 16.78
C ARG A 155 -14.24 -11.79 15.30
N ALA A 156 -13.81 -10.59 14.91
CA ALA A 156 -13.49 -10.27 13.50
C ALA A 156 -12.35 -11.15 12.98
N ILE A 157 -11.29 -11.33 13.75
CA ILE A 157 -10.15 -12.21 13.41
C ILE A 157 -10.63 -13.67 13.31
N PHE A 158 -11.41 -14.15 14.27
CA PHE A 158 -11.96 -15.51 14.24
C PHE A 158 -12.77 -15.74 12.96
N MET A 159 -13.67 -14.81 12.63
CA MET A 159 -14.51 -14.92 11.42
C MET A 159 -13.68 -14.83 10.12
N ALA A 160 -12.61 -14.05 10.11
CA ALA A 160 -11.68 -14.00 8.97
C ALA A 160 -10.97 -15.35 8.80
N HIS A 161 -10.48 -15.96 9.88
CA HIS A 161 -9.85 -17.29 9.84
C HIS A 161 -10.83 -18.38 9.39
N GLN A 162 -12.09 -18.33 9.81
CA GLN A 162 -13.11 -19.31 9.38
C GLN A 162 -13.41 -19.23 7.87
N ARG A 163 -13.27 -18.06 7.28
CA ARG A 163 -13.48 -17.82 5.85
C ARG A 163 -12.23 -18.01 4.99
N ALA A 164 -11.06 -18.03 5.63
CA ALA A 164 -9.79 -18.17 4.92
C ALA A 164 -9.71 -19.53 4.18
N LEU A 165 -9.26 -19.47 2.94
CA LEU A 165 -8.99 -20.67 2.16
C LEU A 165 -7.82 -21.44 2.78
N VAL A 166 -8.02 -22.74 2.99
CA VAL A 166 -6.92 -23.65 3.35
C VAL A 166 -5.96 -23.75 2.16
N ARG A 167 -4.70 -23.37 2.38
CA ARG A 167 -3.65 -23.44 1.38
C ARG A 167 -2.60 -24.46 1.79
N ASP A 168 -1.95 -25.08 0.80
CA ASP A 168 -0.78 -25.91 1.06
C ASP A 168 0.38 -25.02 1.57
N GLY A 169 0.78 -25.25 2.81
CA GLY A 169 1.86 -24.50 3.48
C GLY A 169 3.27 -24.95 3.05
N VAL A 170 3.41 -26.02 2.27
CA VAL A 170 4.73 -26.57 1.87
C VAL A 170 5.52 -25.54 1.05
N ALA A 171 4.87 -24.92 0.05
CA ALA A 171 5.50 -23.90 -0.79
C ALA A 171 5.90 -22.66 0.04
N ALA A 172 5.04 -22.20 0.95
CA ALA A 172 5.33 -21.06 1.82
C ALA A 172 6.50 -21.37 2.78
N THR A 173 6.56 -22.59 3.33
CA THR A 173 7.66 -23.02 4.21
C THR A 173 8.98 -23.08 3.46
N HIS A 174 8.97 -23.54 2.20
CA HIS A 174 10.16 -23.59 1.36
C HIS A 174 10.69 -22.19 1.04
N GLU A 175 9.78 -21.23 0.73
CA GLU A 175 10.16 -19.85 0.48
C GLU A 175 10.73 -19.17 1.75
N LEU A 176 10.12 -19.37 2.91
CA LEU A 176 10.64 -18.87 4.18
C LEU A 176 12.05 -19.39 4.49
N ARG A 177 12.31 -20.68 4.24
CA ARG A 177 13.65 -21.26 4.44
C ARG A 177 14.72 -20.69 3.49
N ARG A 178 14.30 -20.17 2.33
CA ARG A 178 15.22 -19.53 1.37
C ARG A 178 15.59 -18.11 1.80
N LEU A 179 14.80 -17.48 2.67
CA LEU A 179 15.00 -16.11 3.17
C LEU A 179 15.80 -16.08 4.48
N LEU A 180 15.94 -17.23 5.17
CA LEU A 180 16.73 -17.40 6.39
C LEU A 180 18.14 -17.91 6.06
#